data_b65a67a1f71d4234267bb66eb7c69143
#
_entry.id   b65a67a1f71d4234267bb66eb7c69143
#
_cell.length_a   1.000
_cell.length_b   1.000
_cell.length_c   1.000
_cell.angle_alpha   90.00
_cell.angle_beta   90.00
_cell.angle_gamma   90.00
#
_symmetry.space_group_name_H-M   'P 1'
#
loop_
_entity.id
_entity.type
_entity.pdbx_description
1 polymer ?
#
loop_
_entity_poly.entity_id
_entity_poly.type
_entity_poly.pdbx_seq_one_letter_code
_entity_poly.pdbx_strand_id
1 'polypeptide(L)'
;MHKYNAYRKAASTIAKYPEKITSGKEAKKLDGVGEKIAKKIDEILATGKLEKLEKIRADDTNVAINLMTRVTGIGPAAARKLVDDGITTIEELRKHQDKLNHHQKIGLKHFEDFEKRIPRPEMEKLETFIKAQVEDLDPDYIATICGSYRRGAASSGDIDILLTHPEYTSADEKQPELLLSVVKQLEKSSLVTDTISLGESKFMGVCQLPAEEEDEEDHLFRRIDIRLIPKDQYFCGTLYFTGSDMFNKDMRAKAIEAGFTLNEYTIRPMGSTGIAGEPLPVNSEKDVFDVIGMAYKKPSERNM
;
A
#
# COMPACT_ATOMS: atom_id res chain seq x y z
N MET A 1 -2.74 -14.66 -11.07
CA MET A 1 -2.78 -13.19 -11.20
C MET A 1 -4.00 -12.68 -11.97
N HIS A 2 -4.30 -13.21 -13.16
CA HIS A 2 -5.45 -12.75 -13.99
C HIS A 2 -6.83 -12.86 -13.31
N LYS A 3 -7.09 -13.95 -12.57
CA LYS A 3 -8.38 -14.16 -11.88
C LYS A 3 -8.61 -13.13 -10.76
N TYR A 4 -7.57 -12.84 -9.98
CA TYR A 4 -7.62 -11.84 -8.91
C TYR A 4 -7.98 -10.44 -9.43
N ASN A 5 -7.30 -10.02 -10.49
CA ASN A 5 -7.58 -8.72 -11.10
C ASN A 5 -9.00 -8.64 -11.70
N ALA A 6 -9.49 -9.72 -12.29
CA ALA A 6 -10.86 -9.78 -12.81
C ALA A 6 -11.91 -9.62 -11.69
N TYR A 7 -11.71 -10.27 -10.55
CA TYR A 7 -12.60 -10.12 -9.41
C TYR A 7 -12.54 -8.72 -8.80
N ARG A 8 -11.35 -8.12 -8.71
CA ARG A 8 -11.19 -6.74 -8.22
C ARG A 8 -11.92 -5.74 -9.12
N LYS A 9 -11.79 -5.88 -10.41
CA LYS A 9 -12.48 -5.02 -11.38
C LYS A 9 -13.99 -5.14 -11.25
N ALA A 10 -14.52 -6.36 -11.19
CA ALA A 10 -15.94 -6.61 -11.00
C ALA A 10 -16.45 -5.99 -9.69
N ALA A 11 -15.74 -6.18 -8.59
CA ALA A 11 -16.09 -5.63 -7.29
C ALA A 11 -16.13 -4.09 -7.31
N SER A 12 -15.13 -3.45 -7.94
CA SER A 12 -15.10 -1.99 -8.08
C SER A 12 -16.29 -1.48 -8.88
N THR A 13 -16.62 -2.13 -9.99
CA THR A 13 -17.76 -1.75 -10.84
C THR A 13 -19.08 -1.91 -10.10
N ILE A 14 -19.26 -3.01 -9.37
CA ILE A 14 -20.47 -3.27 -8.58
C ILE A 14 -20.62 -2.26 -7.45
N ALA A 15 -19.54 -1.89 -6.78
CA ALA A 15 -19.56 -0.89 -5.69
C ALA A 15 -20.02 0.49 -6.16
N LYS A 16 -19.79 0.84 -7.42
CA LYS A 16 -20.21 2.12 -8.02
C LYS A 16 -21.63 2.09 -8.59
N TYR A 17 -22.23 0.93 -8.71
CA TYR A 17 -23.58 0.78 -9.23
C TYR A 17 -24.58 1.39 -8.23
N PRO A 18 -25.43 2.35 -8.67
CA PRO A 18 -26.25 3.14 -7.74
C PRO A 18 -27.43 2.39 -7.16
N GLU A 19 -27.83 1.26 -7.76
CA GLU A 19 -28.99 0.49 -7.36
C GLU A 19 -28.58 -0.87 -6.77
N LYS A 20 -29.46 -1.48 -5.99
CA LYS A 20 -29.23 -2.83 -5.46
C LYS A 20 -29.35 -3.85 -6.61
N ILE A 21 -28.30 -4.66 -6.78
CA ILE A 21 -28.32 -5.74 -7.79
C ILE A 21 -29.25 -6.85 -7.34
N THR A 22 -30.19 -7.26 -8.21
CA THR A 22 -31.20 -8.26 -7.92
C THR A 22 -30.98 -9.57 -8.66
N SER A 23 -30.09 -9.62 -9.66
CA SER A 23 -29.77 -10.83 -10.41
C SER A 23 -28.38 -10.79 -11.03
N GLY A 24 -27.82 -11.95 -11.33
CA GLY A 24 -26.58 -12.07 -12.11
C GLY A 24 -26.73 -11.54 -13.53
N LYS A 25 -27.92 -11.69 -14.13
CA LYS A 25 -28.23 -11.14 -15.46
C LYS A 25 -28.13 -9.62 -15.49
N GLU A 26 -28.62 -8.95 -14.46
CA GLU A 26 -28.48 -7.50 -14.28
C GLU A 26 -26.99 -7.13 -14.11
N ALA A 27 -26.28 -7.82 -13.23
CA ALA A 27 -24.87 -7.58 -12.97
C ALA A 27 -23.98 -7.81 -14.19
N LYS A 28 -24.32 -8.76 -15.06
CA LYS A 28 -23.57 -9.08 -16.28
C LYS A 28 -23.51 -7.89 -17.27
N LYS A 29 -24.42 -6.95 -17.18
CA LYS A 29 -24.40 -5.73 -17.99
C LYS A 29 -23.31 -4.76 -17.56
N LEU A 30 -22.74 -4.93 -16.38
CA LEU A 30 -21.69 -4.08 -15.85
C LEU A 30 -20.33 -4.49 -16.40
N ASP A 31 -19.46 -3.51 -16.61
CA ASP A 31 -18.09 -3.75 -17.08
C ASP A 31 -17.30 -4.60 -16.07
N GLY A 32 -16.63 -5.62 -16.58
CA GLY A 32 -15.84 -6.55 -15.78
C GLY A 32 -16.64 -7.70 -15.16
N VAL A 33 -17.95 -7.76 -15.33
CA VAL A 33 -18.80 -8.87 -14.86
C VAL A 33 -19.11 -9.82 -16.02
N GLY A 34 -18.42 -10.95 -16.05
CA GLY A 34 -18.65 -12.01 -17.02
C GLY A 34 -19.69 -13.03 -16.51
N GLU A 35 -19.94 -14.07 -17.31
CA GLU A 35 -20.93 -15.09 -17.01
C GLU A 35 -20.63 -15.88 -15.72
N LYS A 36 -19.36 -16.21 -15.49
CA LYS A 36 -18.94 -16.94 -14.27
C LYS A 36 -19.17 -16.13 -12.99
N ILE A 37 -18.90 -14.84 -13.04
CA ILE A 37 -19.15 -13.93 -11.92
C ILE A 37 -20.65 -13.73 -11.74
N ALA A 38 -21.41 -13.57 -12.83
CA ALA A 38 -22.87 -13.45 -12.80
C ALA A 38 -23.55 -14.67 -12.12
N LYS A 39 -23.09 -15.88 -12.43
CA LYS A 39 -23.59 -17.12 -11.77
C LYS A 39 -23.30 -17.13 -10.27
N LYS A 40 -22.12 -16.65 -9.86
CA LYS A 40 -21.76 -16.53 -8.44
C LYS A 40 -22.65 -15.51 -7.73
N ILE A 41 -22.98 -14.40 -8.38
CA ILE A 41 -23.90 -13.41 -7.83
C ILE A 41 -25.29 -14.00 -7.65
N ASP A 42 -25.81 -14.76 -8.61
CA ASP A 42 -27.10 -15.44 -8.46
C ASP A 42 -27.09 -16.41 -7.29
N GLU A 43 -26.03 -17.19 -7.10
CA GLU A 43 -25.88 -18.10 -5.98
C GLU A 43 -25.90 -17.36 -4.63
N ILE A 44 -25.15 -16.24 -4.52
CA ILE A 44 -25.12 -15.42 -3.30
C ILE A 44 -26.50 -14.82 -3.01
N LEU A 45 -27.19 -14.32 -4.03
CA LEU A 45 -28.53 -13.75 -3.88
C LEU A 45 -29.56 -14.78 -3.45
N ALA A 46 -29.45 -16.01 -3.94
CA ALA A 46 -30.36 -17.10 -3.61
C ALA A 46 -30.11 -17.73 -2.25
N THR A 47 -28.85 -17.89 -1.85
CA THR A 47 -28.44 -18.68 -0.67
C THR A 47 -27.74 -17.87 0.43
N GLY A 48 -27.35 -16.63 0.17
CA GLY A 48 -26.58 -15.80 1.09
C GLY A 48 -25.09 -16.17 1.18
N LYS A 49 -24.65 -17.17 0.44
CA LYS A 49 -23.27 -17.67 0.49
C LYS A 49 -22.83 -18.25 -0.86
N LEU A 50 -21.53 -18.43 -1.02
CA LEU A 50 -20.91 -19.05 -2.19
C LEU A 50 -20.32 -20.41 -1.75
N GLU A 51 -20.90 -21.52 -2.23
CA GLU A 51 -20.52 -22.88 -1.80
C GLU A 51 -19.03 -23.18 -2.00
N LYS A 52 -18.47 -22.77 -3.13
CA LYS A 52 -17.05 -22.96 -3.42
C LYS A 52 -16.15 -22.26 -2.39
N LEU A 53 -16.50 -21.05 -1.99
CA LEU A 53 -15.78 -20.29 -0.97
C LEU A 53 -15.93 -20.94 0.41
N GLU A 54 -17.13 -21.41 0.75
CA GLU A 54 -17.40 -22.11 2.00
C GLU A 54 -16.58 -23.41 2.12
N LYS A 55 -16.47 -24.19 1.05
CA LYS A 55 -15.62 -25.40 1.02
C LYS A 55 -14.15 -25.08 1.22
N ILE A 56 -13.63 -24.03 0.58
CA ILE A 56 -12.24 -23.59 0.72
C ILE A 56 -11.98 -23.14 2.17
N ARG A 57 -12.92 -22.40 2.75
CA ARG A 57 -12.80 -21.91 4.14
C ARG A 57 -12.92 -22.99 5.19
N ALA A 58 -13.66 -24.04 4.92
CA ALA A 58 -13.86 -25.16 5.84
C ALA A 58 -12.68 -26.14 5.89
N ASP A 59 -11.72 -26.04 4.96
CA ASP A 59 -10.50 -26.85 4.98
C ASP A 59 -9.55 -26.34 6.08
N ASP A 60 -9.34 -27.13 7.12
CA ASP A 60 -8.51 -26.78 8.28
C ASP A 60 -7.07 -26.39 7.89
N THR A 61 -6.51 -27.05 6.88
CA THR A 61 -5.17 -26.73 6.36
C THR A 61 -5.15 -25.35 5.72
N ASN A 62 -6.14 -25.03 4.91
CA ASN A 62 -6.24 -23.69 4.28
C ASN A 62 -6.52 -22.61 5.32
N VAL A 63 -7.33 -22.88 6.32
CA VAL A 63 -7.58 -21.95 7.44
C VAL A 63 -6.28 -21.64 8.17
N ALA A 64 -5.47 -22.65 8.49
CA ALA A 64 -4.19 -22.49 9.15
C ALA A 64 -3.18 -21.72 8.28
N ILE A 65 -3.09 -22.03 6.98
CA ILE A 65 -2.22 -21.31 6.04
C ILE A 65 -2.63 -19.84 5.96
N ASN A 66 -3.92 -19.55 5.82
CA ASN A 66 -4.42 -18.18 5.78
C ASN A 66 -4.11 -17.41 7.07
N LEU A 67 -4.23 -18.06 8.23
CA LEU A 67 -3.86 -17.46 9.51
C LEU A 67 -2.37 -17.09 9.54
N MET A 68 -1.49 -17.99 9.13
CA MET A 68 -0.04 -17.72 9.11
C MET A 68 0.31 -16.57 8.17
N THR A 69 -0.35 -16.45 7.02
CA THR A 69 -0.11 -15.35 6.08
C THR A 69 -0.52 -13.97 6.64
N ARG A 70 -1.33 -13.94 7.68
CA ARG A 70 -1.70 -12.68 8.36
C ARG A 70 -0.54 -12.09 9.15
N VAL A 71 0.46 -12.90 9.49
CA VAL A 71 1.70 -12.40 10.12
C VAL A 71 2.54 -11.69 9.06
N THR A 72 2.89 -10.43 9.31
CA THR A 72 3.72 -9.63 8.41
C THR A 72 5.06 -10.34 8.15
N GLY A 73 5.39 -10.52 6.88
CA GLY A 73 6.59 -11.22 6.45
C GLY A 73 6.42 -12.71 6.17
N ILE A 74 5.26 -13.29 6.49
CA ILE A 74 4.95 -14.68 6.14
C ILE A 74 4.06 -14.70 4.90
N GLY A 75 4.64 -15.13 3.78
CA GLY A 75 3.92 -15.35 2.53
C GLY A 75 3.30 -16.74 2.45
N PRO A 76 2.56 -17.04 1.36
CA PRO A 76 1.89 -18.35 1.21
C PRO A 76 2.82 -19.57 1.31
N ALA A 77 4.01 -19.49 0.74
CA ALA A 77 4.98 -20.60 0.77
C ALA A 77 5.50 -20.87 2.17
N ALA A 78 5.91 -19.81 2.90
CA ALA A 78 6.36 -19.94 4.28
C ALA A 78 5.24 -20.41 5.20
N ALA A 79 4.01 -19.91 4.99
CA ALA A 79 2.83 -20.32 5.75
C ALA A 79 2.55 -21.81 5.56
N ARG A 80 2.59 -22.33 4.34
CA ARG A 80 2.41 -23.76 4.05
C ARG A 80 3.46 -24.61 4.76
N LYS A 81 4.71 -24.20 4.70
CA LYS A 81 5.81 -24.92 5.37
C LYS A 81 5.58 -24.99 6.89
N LEU A 82 5.16 -23.89 7.52
CA LEU A 82 4.86 -23.88 8.96
C LEU A 82 3.71 -24.84 9.29
N VAL A 83 2.66 -24.83 8.50
CA VAL A 83 1.51 -25.73 8.70
C VAL A 83 1.90 -27.18 8.47
N ASP A 84 2.71 -27.49 7.46
CA ASP A 84 3.23 -28.83 7.22
C ASP A 84 4.11 -29.32 8.38
N ASP A 85 4.78 -28.43 9.07
CA ASP A 85 5.57 -28.71 10.28
C ASP A 85 4.71 -28.81 11.55
N GLY A 86 3.38 -28.72 11.42
CA GLY A 86 2.43 -28.84 12.52
C GLY A 86 2.14 -27.55 13.28
N ILE A 87 2.62 -26.39 12.80
CA ILE A 87 2.36 -25.08 13.42
C ILE A 87 1.10 -24.48 12.80
N THR A 88 0.00 -24.48 13.54
CA THR A 88 -1.33 -24.10 13.04
C THR A 88 -1.96 -22.92 13.79
N THR A 89 -1.35 -22.47 14.89
CA THR A 89 -1.83 -21.35 15.70
C THR A 89 -0.73 -20.32 15.94
N ILE A 90 -1.13 -19.09 16.24
CA ILE A 90 -0.19 -18.03 16.61
C ILE A 90 0.56 -18.36 17.90
N GLU A 91 -0.10 -18.98 18.86
CA GLU A 91 0.51 -19.41 20.12
C GLU A 91 1.63 -20.44 19.89
N GLU A 92 1.39 -21.44 19.02
CA GLU A 92 2.43 -22.39 18.62
C GLU A 92 3.57 -21.71 17.89
N LEU A 93 3.26 -20.77 17.02
CA LEU A 93 4.27 -20.02 16.27
C LEU A 93 5.20 -19.25 17.23
N ARG A 94 4.67 -18.68 18.30
CA ARG A 94 5.46 -18.00 19.33
C ARG A 94 6.44 -18.93 20.07
N LYS A 95 6.14 -20.21 20.13
CA LYS A 95 7.04 -21.23 20.70
C LYS A 95 8.10 -21.73 19.73
N HIS A 96 8.01 -21.40 18.43
CA HIS A 96 8.88 -21.89 17.38
C HIS A 96 9.48 -20.74 16.55
N GLN A 97 9.88 -19.65 17.23
CA GLN A 97 10.43 -18.46 16.56
C GLN A 97 11.79 -18.70 15.89
N ASP A 98 12.49 -19.77 16.23
CA ASP A 98 13.69 -20.20 15.56
C ASP A 98 13.49 -20.50 14.06
N LYS A 99 12.25 -20.79 13.64
CA LYS A 99 11.88 -21.01 12.24
C LYS A 99 11.61 -19.71 11.46
N LEU A 100 11.63 -18.56 12.13
CA LEU A 100 11.28 -17.27 11.56
C LEU A 100 12.52 -16.43 11.29
N ASN A 101 12.49 -15.66 10.21
CA ASN A 101 13.50 -14.64 9.95
C ASN A 101 13.18 -13.36 10.76
N HIS A 102 14.07 -12.37 10.69
CA HIS A 102 13.95 -11.12 11.42
C HIS A 102 12.61 -10.40 11.15
N HIS A 103 12.22 -10.26 9.88
CA HIS A 103 10.96 -9.63 9.49
C HIS A 103 9.76 -10.35 10.11
N GLN A 104 9.73 -11.67 10.01
CA GLN A 104 8.63 -12.50 10.52
C GLN A 104 8.53 -12.46 12.04
N LYS A 105 9.65 -12.39 12.74
CA LYS A 105 9.69 -12.24 14.21
C LYS A 105 9.05 -10.92 14.64
N ILE A 106 9.34 -9.84 13.95
CA ILE A 106 8.72 -8.53 14.22
C ILE A 106 7.23 -8.57 13.92
N GLY A 107 6.83 -9.15 12.79
CA GLY A 107 5.43 -9.35 12.45
C GLY A 107 4.65 -10.14 13.51
N LEU A 108 5.27 -11.18 14.06
CA LEU A 108 4.68 -11.99 15.13
C LEU A 108 4.61 -11.20 16.46
N LYS A 109 5.67 -10.48 16.81
CA LYS A 109 5.73 -9.65 18.02
C LYS A 109 4.56 -8.67 18.10
N HIS A 110 4.21 -8.04 16.99
CA HIS A 110 3.17 -7.02 16.89
C HIS A 110 1.91 -7.50 16.16
N PHE A 111 1.69 -8.80 16.10
CA PHE A 111 0.61 -9.39 15.32
C PHE A 111 -0.76 -8.77 15.59
N GLU A 112 -1.13 -8.67 16.86
CA GLU A 112 -2.43 -8.14 17.26
C GLU A 112 -2.61 -6.67 16.87
N ASP A 113 -1.59 -5.86 17.08
CA ASP A 113 -1.62 -4.44 16.75
C ASP A 113 -1.70 -4.20 15.24
N PHE A 114 -0.95 -4.98 14.46
CA PHE A 114 -0.92 -4.85 12.99
C PHE A 114 -2.22 -5.30 12.32
N GLU A 115 -3.03 -6.10 12.99
CA GLU A 115 -4.36 -6.48 12.51
C GLU A 115 -5.37 -5.32 12.59
N LYS A 116 -5.09 -4.31 13.40
CA LYS A 116 -5.98 -3.19 13.63
C LYS A 116 -5.63 -2.03 12.69
N ARG A 117 -6.67 -1.42 12.16
CA ARG A 117 -6.51 -0.25 11.30
C ARG A 117 -6.13 0.98 12.12
N ILE A 118 -5.48 1.92 11.46
CA ILE A 118 -5.06 3.19 12.05
C ILE A 118 -6.18 4.21 11.78
N PRO A 119 -6.88 4.71 12.80
CA PRO A 119 -7.88 5.76 12.61
C PRO A 119 -7.26 7.03 12.03
N ARG A 120 -7.99 7.76 11.20
CA ARG A 120 -7.50 9.01 10.60
C ARG A 120 -7.01 10.03 11.63
N PRO A 121 -7.66 10.25 12.78
CA PRO A 121 -7.12 11.17 13.80
C PRO A 121 -5.72 10.79 14.28
N GLU A 122 -5.42 9.49 14.45
CA GLU A 122 -4.08 9.01 14.78
C GLU A 122 -3.10 9.25 13.63
N MET A 123 -3.52 8.99 12.39
CA MET A 123 -2.70 9.29 11.21
C MET A 123 -2.33 10.77 11.12
N GLU A 124 -3.25 11.66 11.43
CA GLU A 124 -3.00 13.11 11.45
C GLU A 124 -1.98 13.52 12.52
N LYS A 125 -2.07 12.91 13.70
CA LYS A 125 -1.08 13.12 14.77
C LYS A 125 0.29 12.57 14.39
N LEU A 126 0.34 11.39 13.78
CA LEU A 126 1.58 10.80 13.26
C LEU A 126 2.21 11.69 12.19
N GLU A 127 1.42 12.21 11.26
CA GLU A 127 1.89 13.13 10.22
C GLU A 127 2.51 14.37 10.83
N THR A 128 1.83 15.02 11.76
CA THR A 128 2.30 16.22 12.44
C THR A 128 3.61 15.95 13.17
N PHE A 129 3.68 14.86 13.91
CA PHE A 129 4.88 14.47 14.66
C PHE A 129 6.08 14.19 13.75
N ILE A 130 5.87 13.38 12.73
CA ILE A 130 6.93 12.98 11.80
C ILE A 130 7.46 14.19 11.04
N LYS A 131 6.58 15.03 10.51
CA LYS A 131 6.98 16.24 9.79
C LYS A 131 7.75 17.21 10.66
N ALA A 132 7.38 17.36 11.93
CA ALA A 132 8.12 18.20 12.87
C ALA A 132 9.53 17.67 13.11
N GLN A 133 9.70 16.36 13.30
CA GLN A 133 11.01 15.74 13.47
C GLN A 133 11.90 15.86 12.24
N VAL A 134 11.33 15.70 11.05
CA VAL A 134 12.05 15.83 9.79
C VAL A 134 12.46 17.27 9.55
N GLU A 135 11.59 18.23 9.85
CA GLU A 135 11.89 19.67 9.74
C GLU A 135 13.00 20.12 10.69
N ASP A 136 12.99 19.62 11.94
CA ASP A 136 14.04 19.87 12.91
C ASP A 136 15.41 19.36 12.43
N LEU A 137 15.42 18.24 11.70
CA LEU A 137 16.65 17.71 11.14
C LEU A 137 17.17 18.55 9.99
N ASP A 138 16.33 18.87 9.04
CA ASP A 138 16.63 19.72 7.87
C ASP A 138 15.31 20.18 7.23
N PRO A 139 15.02 21.50 7.22
CA PRO A 139 13.76 22.00 6.66
C PRO A 139 13.63 21.82 5.14
N ASP A 140 14.69 21.45 4.44
CA ASP A 140 14.66 21.20 3.00
C ASP A 140 14.10 19.83 2.63
N TYR A 141 14.00 18.89 3.57
CA TYR A 141 13.31 17.65 3.33
C TYR A 141 11.84 17.88 3.00
N ILE A 142 11.33 17.07 2.09
CA ILE A 142 9.90 16.97 1.82
C ILE A 142 9.48 15.54 2.19
N ALA A 143 8.50 15.41 3.07
CA ALA A 143 7.91 14.14 3.46
C ALA A 143 6.41 14.17 3.21
N THR A 144 5.90 13.18 2.48
CA THR A 144 4.48 13.08 2.12
C THR A 144 3.96 11.70 2.50
N ILE A 145 2.91 11.64 3.32
CA ILE A 145 2.22 10.38 3.59
C ILE A 145 1.27 10.11 2.43
N CYS A 146 1.49 8.99 1.77
CA CYS A 146 0.73 8.55 0.59
C CYS A 146 -0.36 7.52 0.94
N GLY A 147 -0.73 6.67 -0.01
CA GLY A 147 -1.73 5.63 0.17
C GLY A 147 -3.15 6.18 0.38
N SER A 148 -4.00 5.37 0.99
CA SER A 148 -5.39 5.71 1.25
C SER A 148 -5.58 6.91 2.17
N TYR A 149 -4.63 7.16 3.07
CA TYR A 149 -4.64 8.36 3.91
C TYR A 149 -4.68 9.63 3.07
N ARG A 150 -3.79 9.74 2.07
CA ARG A 150 -3.75 10.91 1.18
C ARG A 150 -5.03 11.03 0.33
N ARG A 151 -5.68 9.91 0.03
CA ARG A 151 -6.97 9.89 -0.66
C ARG A 151 -8.17 10.20 0.23
N GLY A 152 -7.96 10.56 1.49
CA GLY A 152 -9.03 10.95 2.42
C GLY A 152 -9.70 9.82 3.19
N ALA A 153 -9.14 8.63 3.23
CA ALA A 153 -9.71 7.49 3.94
C ALA A 153 -9.86 7.75 5.45
N ALA A 154 -10.92 7.22 6.03
CA ALA A 154 -11.20 7.34 7.47
C ALA A 154 -10.26 6.49 8.33
N SER A 155 -9.60 5.49 7.75
CA SER A 155 -8.60 4.67 8.39
C SER A 155 -7.58 4.16 7.38
N SER A 156 -6.40 3.77 7.84
CA SER A 156 -5.31 3.26 7.02
C SER A 156 -4.76 1.97 7.59
N GLY A 157 -4.16 1.13 6.73
CA GLY A 157 -3.52 -0.12 7.16
C GLY A 157 -2.10 0.09 7.69
N ASP A 158 -1.37 1.02 7.11
CA ASP A 158 0.02 1.35 7.43
C ASP A 158 0.31 2.83 7.12
N ILE A 159 1.53 3.24 7.40
CA ILE A 159 2.03 4.58 7.11
C ILE A 159 3.07 4.43 6.00
N ASP A 160 2.82 5.03 4.84
CA ASP A 160 3.69 5.00 3.68
C ASP A 160 4.17 6.40 3.34
N ILE A 161 5.45 6.67 3.62
CA ILE A 161 6.05 7.99 3.49
C ILE A 161 6.98 8.03 2.28
N LEU A 162 6.79 9.01 1.42
CA LEU A 162 7.79 9.40 0.42
C LEU A 162 8.60 10.57 0.95
N LEU A 163 9.91 10.43 0.87
CA LEU A 163 10.90 11.39 1.33
C LEU A 163 11.77 11.83 0.16
N THR A 164 12.02 13.13 0.05
CA THR A 164 13.00 13.65 -0.89
C THR A 164 13.74 14.84 -0.30
N HIS A 165 14.84 15.21 -0.96
CA HIS A 165 15.67 16.35 -0.62
C HIS A 165 16.19 17.01 -1.89
N PRO A 166 16.27 18.35 -1.99
CA PRO A 166 16.74 19.05 -3.19
C PRO A 166 18.14 18.65 -3.65
N GLU A 167 19.00 18.22 -2.73
CA GLU A 167 20.36 17.76 -3.05
C GLU A 167 20.42 16.38 -3.70
N TYR A 168 19.30 15.66 -3.75
CA TYR A 168 19.25 14.33 -4.33
C TYR A 168 18.39 14.30 -5.59
N THR A 169 19.04 14.09 -6.75
CA THR A 169 18.39 13.93 -8.04
C THR A 169 18.79 12.60 -8.69
N SER A 170 18.07 12.16 -9.72
CA SER A 170 18.36 10.90 -10.42
C SER A 170 19.70 10.91 -11.18
N ALA A 171 20.27 12.10 -11.42
CA ALA A 171 21.60 12.24 -12.03
C ALA A 171 22.74 12.04 -11.02
N ASP A 172 22.45 12.09 -9.72
CA ASP A 172 23.43 11.94 -8.65
C ASP A 172 23.63 10.46 -8.29
N GLU A 173 24.76 10.19 -7.62
CA GLU A 173 24.93 8.91 -6.95
C GLU A 173 23.90 8.77 -5.81
N LYS A 174 23.63 7.53 -5.41
CA LYS A 174 22.74 7.26 -4.26
C LYS A 174 23.28 7.95 -3.01
N GLN A 175 22.38 8.52 -2.22
CA GLN A 175 22.70 9.22 -0.99
C GLN A 175 21.98 8.57 0.21
N PRO A 176 22.42 7.38 0.64
CA PRO A 176 21.74 6.64 1.72
C PRO A 176 21.71 7.40 3.05
N GLU A 177 22.63 8.32 3.27
CA GLU A 177 22.68 9.14 4.48
C GLU A 177 21.43 10.02 4.66
N LEU A 178 20.81 10.46 3.58
CA LEU A 178 19.58 11.25 3.64
C LEU A 178 18.42 10.46 4.27
N LEU A 179 18.31 9.17 3.96
CA LEU A 179 17.32 8.29 4.59
C LEU A 179 17.74 7.89 6.00
N LEU A 180 18.98 7.49 6.18
CA LEU A 180 19.52 7.05 7.47
C LEU A 180 19.37 8.13 8.54
N SER A 181 19.65 9.39 8.20
CA SER A 181 19.51 10.52 9.13
C SER A 181 18.08 10.69 9.61
N VAL A 182 17.11 10.56 8.73
CA VAL A 182 15.67 10.63 9.08
C VAL A 182 15.28 9.46 9.99
N VAL A 183 15.69 8.25 9.65
CA VAL A 183 15.40 7.06 10.47
C VAL A 183 16.00 7.21 11.87
N LYS A 184 17.24 7.65 11.99
CA LYS A 184 17.89 7.90 13.28
C LYS A 184 17.17 8.98 14.09
N GLN A 185 16.73 10.06 13.45
CA GLN A 185 15.95 11.11 14.12
C GLN A 185 14.64 10.56 14.68
N LEU A 186 13.94 9.73 13.90
CA LEU A 186 12.70 9.11 14.35
C LEU A 186 12.91 8.04 15.43
N GLU A 187 14.03 7.33 15.43
CA GLU A 187 14.40 6.42 16.52
C GLU A 187 14.71 7.20 17.79
N LYS A 188 15.49 8.28 17.70
CA LYS A 188 15.84 9.15 18.83
C LYS A 188 14.61 9.78 19.48
N SER A 189 13.59 10.11 18.70
CA SER A 189 12.32 10.64 19.19
C SER A 189 11.39 9.57 19.77
N SER A 190 11.80 8.31 19.76
CA SER A 190 11.03 7.14 20.20
C SER A 190 9.80 6.83 19.32
N LEU A 191 9.67 7.45 18.14
CA LEU A 191 8.61 7.12 17.21
C LEU A 191 8.87 5.76 16.57
N VAL A 192 10.05 5.57 15.97
CA VAL A 192 10.46 4.28 15.39
C VAL A 192 10.94 3.37 16.53
N THR A 193 10.31 2.22 16.65
CA THR A 193 10.54 1.25 17.73
C THR A 193 11.28 0.00 17.27
N ASP A 194 11.11 -0.40 16.02
CA ASP A 194 11.75 -1.59 15.44
C ASP A 194 12.10 -1.30 13.98
N THR A 195 13.20 -1.90 13.54
CA THR A 195 13.61 -1.89 12.13
C THR A 195 13.43 -3.29 11.54
N ILE A 196 12.61 -3.38 10.50
CA ILE A 196 12.46 -4.60 9.72
C ILE A 196 13.58 -4.71 8.69
N SER A 197 13.79 -3.63 7.93
CA SER A 197 14.88 -3.53 6.98
C SER A 197 15.25 -2.06 6.72
N LEU A 198 16.51 -1.83 6.43
CA LEU A 198 17.02 -0.52 6.05
C LEU A 198 17.99 -0.70 4.87
N GLY A 199 17.53 -0.26 3.70
CA GLY A 199 18.33 -0.20 2.49
C GLY A 199 18.79 1.23 2.19
N GLU A 200 19.38 1.42 1.03
CA GLU A 200 19.89 2.73 0.59
C GLU A 200 18.75 3.74 0.33
N SER A 201 17.59 3.26 -0.10
CA SER A 201 16.45 4.12 -0.49
C SER A 201 15.13 3.72 0.14
N LYS A 202 15.07 2.64 0.92
CA LYS A 202 13.85 2.18 1.56
C LYS A 202 14.10 1.70 2.98
N PHE A 203 13.29 2.22 3.90
CA PHE A 203 13.18 1.76 5.28
C PHE A 203 11.81 1.10 5.48
N MET A 204 11.82 -0.04 6.14
CA MET A 204 10.63 -0.72 6.65
C MET A 204 10.78 -0.91 8.14
N GLY A 205 9.78 -0.51 8.90
CA GLY A 205 9.86 -0.59 10.35
C GLY A 205 8.53 -0.55 11.05
N VAL A 206 8.63 -0.31 12.33
CA VAL A 206 7.50 -0.20 13.27
C VAL A 206 7.60 1.11 14.00
N CYS A 207 6.48 1.77 14.20
CA CYS A 207 6.41 3.01 14.97
C CYS A 207 5.26 2.96 15.97
N GLN A 208 5.36 3.83 16.94
CA GLN A 208 4.34 4.04 17.96
C GLN A 208 4.26 5.52 18.27
N LEU A 209 3.08 6.12 18.13
CA LEU A 209 2.89 7.51 18.49
C LEU A 209 3.16 7.69 19.99
N PRO A 210 4.05 8.62 20.41
CA PRO A 210 4.30 8.85 21.81
C PRO A 210 3.03 9.32 22.53
N ALA A 211 2.82 8.87 23.78
CA ALA A 211 1.74 9.36 24.62
C ALA A 211 1.94 10.86 24.93
N GLU A 212 0.87 11.64 24.87
CA GLU A 212 0.91 13.10 25.15
C GLU A 212 0.91 13.39 26.65
N GLU A 213 0.29 12.51 27.46
CA GLU A 213 0.18 12.62 28.90
C GLU A 213 0.61 11.31 29.58
N GLU A 214 1.14 11.40 30.82
CA GLU A 214 1.63 10.23 31.56
C GLU A 214 0.55 9.19 31.88
N ASP A 215 -0.70 9.60 31.97
CA ASP A 215 -1.85 8.73 32.28
C ASP A 215 -2.58 8.23 31.04
N GLU A 216 -2.12 8.57 29.83
CA GLU A 216 -2.71 8.11 28.58
C GLU A 216 -2.28 6.68 28.29
N GLU A 217 -3.22 5.85 27.79
CA GLU A 217 -2.87 4.50 27.31
C GLU A 217 -1.89 4.61 26.12
N ASP A 218 -0.94 3.67 26.05
CA ASP A 218 0.00 3.59 24.96
C ASP A 218 -0.76 3.38 23.64
N HIS A 219 -0.34 4.10 22.61
CA HIS A 219 -0.84 3.87 21.26
C HIS A 219 -0.37 2.50 20.75
N LEU A 220 -1.09 1.95 19.78
CA LEU A 220 -0.72 0.69 19.15
C LEU A 220 0.54 0.86 18.28
N PHE A 221 1.28 -0.22 18.15
CA PHE A 221 2.39 -0.29 17.19
C PHE A 221 1.84 -0.33 15.77
N ARG A 222 2.48 0.43 14.86
CA ARG A 222 2.05 0.57 13.47
C ARG A 222 3.19 0.29 12.51
N ARG A 223 2.86 -0.31 11.36
CA ARG A 223 3.81 -0.49 10.27
C ARG A 223 4.06 0.84 9.58
N ILE A 224 5.33 1.14 9.34
CA ILE A 224 5.79 2.34 8.66
C ILE A 224 6.84 1.99 7.61
N ASP A 225 6.67 2.55 6.42
CA ASP A 225 7.65 2.49 5.34
C ASP A 225 8.05 3.91 4.94
N ILE A 226 9.34 4.12 4.71
CA ILE A 226 9.88 5.39 4.23
C ILE A 226 10.71 5.10 2.99
N ARG A 227 10.37 5.76 1.88
CA ARG A 227 11.10 5.65 0.61
C ARG A 227 11.75 6.98 0.27
N LEU A 228 13.07 6.95 0.09
CA LEU A 228 13.83 8.10 -0.42
C LEU A 228 13.79 8.08 -1.96
N ILE A 229 13.26 9.15 -2.54
CA ILE A 229 13.05 9.28 -3.97
C ILE A 229 13.79 10.52 -4.47
N PRO A 230 14.47 10.44 -5.63
CA PRO A 230 15.09 11.62 -6.23
C PRO A 230 14.08 12.74 -6.47
N LYS A 231 14.48 13.97 -6.25
CA LYS A 231 13.61 15.14 -6.35
C LYS A 231 12.89 15.24 -7.69
N ASP A 232 13.58 14.98 -8.78
CA ASP A 232 13.03 15.00 -10.14
C ASP A 232 12.01 13.88 -10.41
N GLN A 233 11.99 12.82 -9.60
CA GLN A 233 11.05 11.70 -9.70
C GLN A 233 9.95 11.72 -8.61
N TYR A 234 9.98 12.72 -7.76
CA TYR A 234 9.12 12.75 -6.58
C TYR A 234 7.63 12.85 -6.90
N PHE A 235 7.26 13.59 -7.91
CA PHE A 235 5.83 13.77 -8.26
C PHE A 235 5.23 12.57 -8.97
N CYS A 236 5.99 11.87 -9.83
CA CYS A 236 5.58 10.58 -10.38
C CYS A 236 5.45 9.53 -9.27
N GLY A 237 6.39 9.54 -8.32
CA GLY A 237 6.35 8.67 -7.15
C GLY A 237 5.13 8.95 -6.27
N THR A 238 4.87 10.20 -5.95
CA THR A 238 3.71 10.61 -5.13
C THR A 238 2.40 10.19 -5.80
N LEU A 239 2.29 10.38 -7.10
CA LEU A 239 1.12 9.96 -7.87
C LEU A 239 0.92 8.45 -7.80
N TYR A 240 1.97 7.69 -8.03
CA TYR A 240 1.93 6.22 -7.98
C TYR A 240 1.55 5.68 -6.59
N PHE A 241 2.25 6.13 -5.55
CA PHE A 241 2.04 5.65 -4.19
C PHE A 241 0.76 6.18 -3.53
N THR A 242 0.20 7.25 -4.05
CA THR A 242 -1.14 7.71 -3.64
C THR A 242 -2.22 6.76 -4.15
N GLY A 243 -2.09 6.22 -5.34
CA GLY A 243 -3.02 5.29 -5.95
C GLY A 243 -4.37 5.94 -6.29
N SER A 244 -5.44 5.18 -6.27
CA SER A 244 -5.50 3.72 -6.01
C SER A 244 -4.80 2.90 -7.10
N ASP A 245 -4.66 1.58 -6.85
CA ASP A 245 -4.12 0.69 -7.88
C ASP A 245 -4.92 0.75 -9.18
N MET A 246 -6.24 0.77 -9.08
CA MET A 246 -7.12 0.86 -10.25
C MET A 246 -6.99 2.22 -10.94
N PHE A 247 -6.89 3.30 -10.18
CA PHE A 247 -6.62 4.62 -10.72
C PHE A 247 -5.28 4.66 -11.48
N ASN A 248 -4.23 4.08 -10.92
CA ASN A 248 -2.92 4.00 -11.57
C ASN A 248 -3.00 3.24 -12.91
N LYS A 249 -3.70 2.12 -12.94
CA LYS A 249 -3.91 1.34 -14.17
C LYS A 249 -4.66 2.14 -15.24
N ASP A 250 -5.73 2.83 -14.85
CA ASP A 250 -6.51 3.68 -15.75
C ASP A 250 -5.66 4.83 -16.30
N MET A 251 -4.91 5.50 -15.45
CA MET A 251 -4.04 6.61 -15.84
C MET A 251 -2.91 6.15 -16.76
N ARG A 252 -2.29 5.00 -16.47
CA ARG A 252 -1.24 4.42 -17.34
C ARG A 252 -1.78 4.05 -18.71
N ALA A 253 -3.00 3.50 -18.78
CA ALA A 253 -3.67 3.20 -20.05
C ALA A 253 -3.93 4.48 -20.87
N LYS A 254 -4.40 5.54 -20.22
CA LYS A 254 -4.60 6.85 -20.87
C LYS A 254 -3.29 7.49 -21.33
N ALA A 255 -2.22 7.30 -20.57
CA ALA A 255 -0.89 7.74 -20.98
C ALA A 255 -0.46 7.07 -22.29
N ILE A 256 -0.62 5.75 -22.40
CA ILE A 256 -0.31 4.99 -23.61
C ILE A 256 -1.12 5.49 -24.81
N GLU A 257 -2.42 5.72 -24.63
CA GLU A 257 -3.29 6.27 -25.69
C GLU A 257 -2.82 7.65 -26.15
N ALA A 258 -2.26 8.45 -25.24
CA ALA A 258 -1.73 9.78 -25.55
C ALA A 258 -0.30 9.76 -26.11
N GLY A 259 0.32 8.59 -26.25
CA GLY A 259 1.69 8.44 -26.76
C GLY A 259 2.79 8.55 -25.71
N PHE A 260 2.47 8.24 -24.44
CA PHE A 260 3.42 8.30 -23.33
C PHE A 260 3.44 7.00 -22.56
N THR A 261 4.54 6.77 -21.83
CA THR A 261 4.65 5.70 -20.85
C THR A 261 4.89 6.32 -19.46
N LEU A 262 4.06 5.93 -18.50
CA LEU A 262 4.08 6.42 -17.14
C LEU A 262 4.38 5.28 -16.18
N ASN A 263 5.33 5.48 -15.29
CA ASN A 263 5.63 4.58 -14.19
C ASN A 263 5.83 5.37 -12.88
N GLU A 264 6.24 4.69 -11.82
CA GLU A 264 6.51 5.30 -10.51
C GLU A 264 7.67 6.29 -10.50
N TYR A 265 8.48 6.33 -11.55
CA TYR A 265 9.68 7.18 -11.62
C TYR A 265 9.50 8.35 -12.58
N THR A 266 8.98 8.09 -13.77
CA THR A 266 9.02 9.04 -14.87
C THR A 266 7.81 8.95 -15.77
N ILE A 267 7.59 10.01 -16.53
CA ILE A 267 6.75 10.00 -17.73
C ILE A 267 7.63 10.31 -18.94
N ARG A 268 7.55 9.49 -19.98
CA ARG A 268 8.36 9.60 -21.20
C ARG A 268 7.50 9.51 -22.44
N PRO A 269 7.87 10.23 -23.51
CA PRO A 269 7.22 10.03 -24.79
C PRO A 269 7.53 8.63 -25.33
N MET A 270 6.53 8.00 -25.94
CA MET A 270 6.66 6.71 -26.62
C MET A 270 6.57 6.95 -28.11
N GLY A 271 7.66 6.71 -28.82
CA GLY A 271 7.70 6.86 -30.28
C GLY A 271 7.01 5.71 -31.02
N SER A 272 6.90 5.86 -32.35
CA SER A 272 6.32 4.84 -33.25
C SER A 272 7.07 3.51 -33.24
N THR A 273 8.33 3.51 -32.81
CA THR A 273 9.17 2.31 -32.65
C THR A 273 8.90 1.54 -31.36
N GLY A 274 8.06 2.07 -30.45
CA GLY A 274 7.80 1.49 -29.14
C GLY A 274 8.93 1.68 -28.13
N ILE A 275 9.94 2.51 -28.44
CA ILE A 275 11.05 2.83 -27.53
C ILE A 275 10.72 4.13 -26.79
N ALA A 276 10.82 4.09 -25.46
CA ALA A 276 10.61 5.26 -24.61
C ALA A 276 11.72 6.29 -24.83
N GLY A 277 11.34 7.56 -24.96
CA GLY A 277 12.25 8.69 -25.02
C GLY A 277 12.79 9.08 -23.64
N GLU A 278 13.41 10.28 -23.59
CA GLU A 278 13.90 10.84 -22.34
C GLU A 278 12.76 11.24 -21.40
N PRO A 279 12.98 11.14 -20.07
CA PRO A 279 11.99 11.59 -19.09
C PRO A 279 11.63 13.06 -19.28
N LEU A 280 10.35 13.39 -19.23
CA LEU A 280 9.89 14.78 -19.23
C LEU A 280 10.07 15.40 -17.84
N PRO A 281 10.40 16.71 -17.76
CA PRO A 281 10.45 17.39 -16.49
C PRO A 281 9.07 17.49 -15.86
N VAL A 282 8.96 17.12 -14.58
CA VAL A 282 7.70 17.11 -13.81
C VAL A 282 7.94 17.86 -12.50
N ASN A 283 7.19 18.94 -12.29
CA ASN A 283 7.29 19.79 -11.11
C ASN A 283 6.03 19.73 -10.21
N SER A 284 5.04 18.98 -10.63
CA SER A 284 3.79 18.73 -9.87
C SER A 284 3.10 17.48 -10.41
N GLU A 285 2.18 16.93 -9.61
CA GLU A 285 1.31 15.86 -10.12
C GLU A 285 0.47 16.34 -11.30
N LYS A 286 -0.02 17.60 -11.24
CA LYS A 286 -0.81 18.19 -12.31
C LYS A 286 -0.08 18.18 -13.66
N ASP A 287 1.23 18.36 -13.67
CA ASP A 287 2.03 18.30 -14.89
C ASP A 287 1.86 16.96 -15.61
N VAL A 288 1.79 15.86 -14.85
CA VAL A 288 1.59 14.53 -15.43
C VAL A 288 0.21 14.43 -16.08
N PHE A 289 -0.83 14.91 -15.42
CA PHE A 289 -2.18 14.96 -16.00
C PHE A 289 -2.22 15.79 -17.29
N ASP A 290 -1.58 16.95 -17.27
CA ASP A 290 -1.54 17.87 -18.41
C ASP A 290 -0.85 17.23 -19.62
N VAL A 291 0.27 16.52 -19.42
CA VAL A 291 1.02 15.85 -20.49
C VAL A 291 0.15 14.83 -21.22
N ILE A 292 -0.66 14.06 -20.53
CA ILE A 292 -1.52 13.03 -21.13
C ILE A 292 -2.91 13.53 -21.51
N GLY A 293 -3.17 14.83 -21.34
CA GLY A 293 -4.49 15.42 -21.67
C GLY A 293 -5.62 14.99 -20.75
N MET A 294 -5.31 14.57 -19.55
CA MET A 294 -6.29 14.16 -18.55
C MET A 294 -6.59 15.30 -17.59
N ALA A 295 -7.87 15.53 -17.28
CA ALA A 295 -8.26 16.52 -16.28
C ALA A 295 -7.71 16.14 -14.91
N TYR A 296 -7.16 17.13 -14.18
CA TYR A 296 -6.60 16.91 -12.86
C TYR A 296 -7.65 16.35 -11.90
N LYS A 297 -7.29 15.30 -11.18
CA LYS A 297 -8.10 14.73 -10.10
C LYS A 297 -7.36 14.87 -8.78
N LYS A 298 -8.05 15.43 -7.78
CA LYS A 298 -7.53 15.48 -6.41
C LYS A 298 -7.31 14.06 -5.88
N PRO A 299 -6.43 13.86 -4.89
CA PRO A 299 -6.26 12.53 -4.28
C PRO A 299 -7.56 11.86 -3.85
N SER A 300 -8.48 12.61 -3.26
CA SER A 300 -9.81 12.09 -2.85
C SER A 300 -10.71 11.62 -4.01
N GLU A 301 -10.41 12.02 -5.23
CA GLU A 301 -11.14 11.62 -6.44
C GLU A 301 -10.50 10.40 -7.14
N ARG A 302 -9.44 9.84 -6.58
CA ARG A 302 -8.68 8.72 -7.13
C ARG A 302 -9.03 7.37 -6.50
N ASN A 303 -10.12 7.31 -5.75
CA ASN A 303 -10.64 6.07 -5.17
C ASN A 303 -11.45 5.32 -6.24
N MET A 304 -10.88 4.25 -6.79
CA MET A 304 -11.51 3.42 -7.81
C MET A 304 -11.59 1.95 -7.36
#